data_d12d5cee2138a2d44a078d73af2073a3
#
_entry.id   d12d5cee2138a2d44a078d73af2073a3
#
_cell.length_a   1.000
_cell.length_b   1.000
_cell.length_c   1.000
_cell.angle_alpha   90.00
_cell.angle_beta   90.00
_cell.angle_gamma   90.00
#
_symmetry.space_group_name_H-M   'P 1'
#
loop_
_entity.id
_entity.type
_entity.pdbx_description
1 polymer ?
#
loop_
_entity_poly.entity_id
_entity_poly.type
_entity_poly.pdbx_seq_one_letter_code
_entity_poly.pdbx_strand_id
1 'polypeptide(L)'
;MNIIKGLILKDLLQLKSYWKTLIIYTVIFILAGAVQETEKGINVMIIFMLTFGFGMFAMASFNYDEQAKADSYLLSFPLSKEQIVLARYILVILATIIGAIVGVIFCIGINLVANSQLVFPDVTELVYTAIGGIFGVSIVEAIQIPCAYKWGAEKGRIYLFIVAAAIILMVIGLLTIAQNSNLNFLISEIAYLMGSFLPIFLIILTALIYYTSYKFSYKIYENKE
;
A
#
# COMPACT_ATOMS: atom_id res chain seq x y z
N MET A 1 11.23 24.64 12.11
CA MET A 1 10.22 23.72 11.53
C MET A 1 11.00 22.57 10.89
N ASN A 2 10.72 21.32 11.25
CA ASN A 2 11.54 20.21 10.71
C ASN A 2 11.40 20.15 9.18
N ILE A 3 12.50 20.13 8.45
CA ILE A 3 12.61 20.09 7.00
C ILE A 3 11.68 19.01 6.39
N ILE A 4 11.69 17.82 6.99
CA ILE A 4 10.85 16.69 6.58
C ILE A 4 9.35 17.04 6.63
N LYS A 5 8.90 17.75 7.68
CA LYS A 5 7.49 18.19 7.77
C LYS A 5 7.12 19.15 6.63
N GLY A 6 8.04 20.04 6.23
CA GLY A 6 7.84 20.94 5.11
C GLY A 6 7.71 20.22 3.77
N LEU A 7 8.51 19.18 3.54
CA LEU A 7 8.45 18.34 2.34
C LEU A 7 7.14 17.55 2.28
N ILE A 8 6.73 16.92 3.38
CA ILE A 8 5.45 16.20 3.46
C ILE A 8 4.28 17.16 3.23
N LEU A 9 4.31 18.36 3.83
CA LEU A 9 3.26 19.36 3.63
C LEU A 9 3.16 19.81 2.17
N LYS A 10 4.31 20.01 1.49
CA LYS A 10 4.36 20.32 0.05
C LYS A 10 3.62 19.23 -0.74
N ASP A 11 3.95 17.96 -0.50
CA ASP A 11 3.36 16.83 -1.20
C ASP A 11 1.85 16.71 -0.94
N LEU A 12 1.41 16.91 0.32
CA LEU A 12 -0.02 16.93 0.66
C LEU A 12 -0.77 18.06 -0.03
N LEU A 13 -0.17 19.24 -0.16
CA LEU A 13 -0.78 20.36 -0.88
C LEU A 13 -0.90 20.10 -2.39
N GLN A 14 0.08 19.42 -2.98
CA GLN A 14 0.00 18.96 -4.38
C GLN A 14 -1.14 17.95 -4.56
N LEU A 15 -1.28 17.00 -3.63
CA LEU A 15 -2.33 15.98 -3.66
C LEU A 15 -3.73 16.57 -3.47
N LYS A 16 -3.86 17.79 -2.93
CA LYS A 16 -5.15 18.48 -2.78
C LYS A 16 -5.92 18.59 -4.11
N SER A 17 -5.25 18.64 -5.24
CA SER A 17 -5.91 18.66 -6.56
C SER A 17 -6.59 17.34 -6.92
N TYR A 18 -6.12 16.20 -6.38
CA TYR A 18 -6.64 14.85 -6.68
C TYR A 18 -7.64 14.32 -5.66
N TRP A 19 -7.95 15.07 -4.61
CA TRP A 19 -8.81 14.57 -3.55
C TRP A 19 -10.23 14.18 -4.03
N LYS A 20 -10.74 14.88 -5.07
CA LYS A 20 -12.02 14.52 -5.70
C LYS A 20 -11.97 13.12 -6.32
N THR A 21 -10.87 12.79 -6.97
CA THR A 21 -10.63 11.46 -7.54
C THR A 21 -10.56 10.40 -6.43
N LEU A 22 -9.91 10.72 -5.30
CA LEU A 22 -9.85 9.81 -4.16
C LEU A 22 -11.26 9.55 -3.57
N ILE A 23 -12.09 10.59 -3.44
CA ILE A 23 -13.47 10.44 -2.96
C ILE A 23 -14.28 9.57 -3.92
N ILE A 24 -14.22 9.83 -5.22
CA ILE A 24 -14.94 9.03 -6.23
C ILE A 24 -14.49 7.58 -6.16
N TYR A 25 -13.17 7.34 -6.09
CA TYR A 25 -12.60 6.01 -5.92
C TYR A 25 -13.16 5.33 -4.67
N THR A 26 -13.12 6.00 -3.52
CA THR A 26 -13.62 5.50 -2.24
C THR A 26 -15.11 5.11 -2.34
N VAL A 27 -15.95 5.98 -2.91
CA VAL A 27 -17.40 5.73 -3.09
C VAL A 27 -17.66 4.53 -3.98
N ILE A 28 -16.95 4.39 -5.10
CA ILE A 28 -17.09 3.25 -6.02
C ILE A 28 -16.80 1.93 -5.30
N PHE A 29 -15.69 1.86 -4.53
CA PHE A 29 -15.31 0.62 -3.85
C PHE A 29 -16.19 0.31 -2.64
N ILE A 30 -16.73 1.31 -1.97
CA ILE A 30 -17.74 1.11 -0.92
C ILE A 30 -19.02 0.52 -1.51
N LEU A 31 -19.51 1.08 -2.64
CA LEU A 31 -20.70 0.56 -3.31
C LEU A 31 -20.47 -0.86 -3.83
N ALA A 32 -19.32 -1.13 -4.45
CA ALA A 32 -18.98 -2.46 -4.93
C ALA A 32 -18.90 -3.49 -3.78
N GLY A 33 -18.36 -3.09 -2.64
CA GLY A 33 -18.27 -3.95 -1.47
C GLY A 33 -19.61 -4.14 -0.75
N ALA A 34 -20.50 -3.16 -0.79
CA ALA A 34 -21.83 -3.25 -0.18
C ALA A 34 -22.74 -4.28 -0.87
N VAL A 35 -22.47 -4.59 -2.15
CA VAL A 35 -23.20 -5.62 -2.91
C VAL A 35 -22.72 -7.03 -2.59
N GLN A 36 -21.53 -7.17 -2.00
CA GLN A 36 -20.92 -8.46 -1.70
C GLN A 36 -21.43 -8.99 -0.35
N GLU A 37 -22.21 -10.05 -0.39
CA GLU A 37 -22.60 -10.77 0.83
C GLU A 37 -21.40 -11.49 1.41
N THR A 38 -21.09 -11.23 2.68
CA THR A 38 -20.00 -11.89 3.41
C THR A 38 -20.56 -12.60 4.63
N GLU A 39 -20.28 -13.90 4.75
CA GLU A 39 -20.81 -14.74 5.85
C GLU A 39 -20.40 -14.21 7.24
N LYS A 40 -19.21 -13.59 7.33
CA LYS A 40 -18.66 -13.10 8.61
C LYS A 40 -18.70 -11.57 8.76
N GLY A 41 -19.32 -10.86 7.83
CA GLY A 41 -19.37 -9.41 7.86
C GLY A 41 -18.03 -8.70 7.61
N ILE A 42 -16.98 -9.41 7.21
CA ILE A 42 -15.68 -8.84 6.89
C ILE A 42 -15.49 -8.79 5.39
N ASN A 43 -15.53 -7.59 4.85
CA ASN A 43 -15.26 -7.38 3.43
C ASN A 43 -13.78 -7.08 3.20
N VAL A 44 -13.00 -8.13 2.99
CA VAL A 44 -11.55 -8.06 2.72
C VAL A 44 -11.25 -7.17 1.51
N MET A 45 -12.14 -7.19 0.49
CA MET A 45 -11.98 -6.39 -0.73
C MET A 45 -12.01 -4.89 -0.43
N ILE A 46 -12.94 -4.42 0.41
CA ILE A 46 -13.03 -2.99 0.77
C ILE A 46 -11.76 -2.54 1.48
N ILE A 47 -11.32 -3.31 2.48
CA ILE A 47 -10.13 -2.95 3.26
C ILE A 47 -8.91 -2.91 2.34
N PHE A 48 -8.70 -3.94 1.52
CA PHE A 48 -7.55 -4.01 0.60
C PHE A 48 -7.60 -2.88 -0.45
N MET A 49 -8.74 -2.66 -1.10
CA MET A 49 -8.87 -1.67 -2.16
C MET A 49 -8.71 -0.24 -1.65
N LEU A 50 -9.25 0.07 -0.46
CA LEU A 50 -9.04 1.39 0.14
C LEU A 50 -7.60 1.58 0.59
N THR A 51 -6.97 0.58 1.18
CA THR A 51 -5.53 0.62 1.51
C THR A 51 -4.69 0.89 0.28
N PHE A 52 -4.92 0.14 -0.80
CA PHE A 52 -4.23 0.30 -2.08
C PHE A 52 -4.48 1.68 -2.71
N GLY A 53 -5.73 2.14 -2.72
CA GLY A 53 -6.10 3.42 -3.33
C GLY A 53 -5.42 4.62 -2.65
N PHE A 54 -5.37 4.62 -1.31
CA PHE A 54 -4.69 5.68 -0.57
C PHE A 54 -3.17 5.65 -0.77
N GLY A 55 -2.55 4.48 -0.82
CA GLY A 55 -1.13 4.33 -1.14
C GLY A 55 -0.81 4.84 -2.55
N MET A 56 -1.59 4.40 -3.55
CA MET A 56 -1.44 4.88 -4.93
C MET A 56 -1.73 6.37 -5.10
N PHE A 57 -2.62 6.93 -4.28
CA PHE A 57 -2.86 8.36 -4.22
C PHE A 57 -1.61 9.13 -3.76
N ALA A 58 -0.91 8.64 -2.74
CA ALA A 58 0.35 9.25 -2.31
C ALA A 58 1.42 9.21 -3.42
N MET A 59 1.43 8.13 -4.22
CA MET A 59 2.33 8.00 -5.38
C MET A 59 2.05 9.00 -6.50
N ALA A 60 0.85 9.59 -6.56
CA ALA A 60 0.55 10.64 -7.54
C ALA A 60 1.41 11.90 -7.35
N SER A 61 1.98 12.13 -6.15
CA SER A 61 2.91 13.22 -5.91
C SER A 61 4.18 13.15 -6.77
N PHE A 62 4.63 11.95 -7.16
CA PHE A 62 5.75 11.77 -8.08
C PHE A 62 5.43 12.31 -9.49
N ASN A 63 4.20 12.12 -9.97
CA ASN A 63 3.77 12.64 -11.27
C ASN A 63 3.81 14.17 -11.28
N TYR A 64 3.39 14.82 -10.19
CA TYR A 64 3.46 16.28 -10.08
C TYR A 64 4.89 16.80 -10.07
N ASP A 65 5.76 16.16 -9.31
CA ASP A 65 7.15 16.56 -9.24
C ASP A 65 7.84 16.40 -10.60
N GLU A 66 7.53 15.35 -11.35
CA GLU A 66 8.05 15.12 -12.70
C GLU A 66 7.54 16.20 -13.68
N GLN A 67 6.24 16.48 -13.70
CA GLN A 67 5.64 17.51 -14.56
C GLN A 67 6.15 18.91 -14.23
N ALA A 68 6.32 19.23 -12.95
CA ALA A 68 6.83 20.52 -12.48
C ALA A 68 8.36 20.64 -12.56
N LYS A 69 9.08 19.58 -12.97
CA LYS A 69 10.55 19.48 -12.89
C LYS A 69 11.06 19.85 -11.49
N ALA A 70 10.35 19.42 -10.46
CA ALA A 70 10.58 19.83 -9.08
C ALA A 70 11.94 19.39 -8.56
N ASP A 71 12.56 18.35 -9.13
CA ASP A 71 13.89 17.87 -8.75
C ASP A 71 14.93 19.01 -8.85
N SER A 72 14.91 19.81 -9.92
CA SER A 72 15.85 20.91 -10.10
C SER A 72 15.66 22.03 -9.05
N TYR A 73 14.42 22.27 -8.62
CA TYR A 73 14.13 23.20 -7.53
C TYR A 73 14.53 22.65 -6.17
N LEU A 74 14.26 21.38 -5.90
CA LEU A 74 14.58 20.74 -4.62
C LEU A 74 16.10 20.68 -4.40
N LEU A 75 16.87 20.46 -5.47
CA LEU A 75 18.34 20.45 -5.42
C LEU A 75 18.96 21.85 -5.22
N SER A 76 18.22 22.93 -5.47
CA SER A 76 18.68 24.30 -5.20
C SER A 76 18.54 24.71 -3.73
N PHE A 77 17.77 23.97 -2.93
CA PHE A 77 17.65 24.18 -1.51
C PHE A 77 18.73 23.42 -0.74
N PRO A 78 19.14 23.85 0.46
CA PRO A 78 20.10 23.15 1.30
C PRO A 78 19.46 21.89 1.93
N LEU A 79 18.95 21.00 1.09
CA LEU A 79 18.30 19.75 1.48
C LEU A 79 19.20 18.57 1.13
N SER A 80 19.35 17.61 2.05
CA SER A 80 20.04 16.37 1.69
C SER A 80 19.12 15.49 0.81
N LYS A 81 19.70 14.83 -0.19
CA LYS A 81 18.99 13.85 -1.03
C LYS A 81 18.29 12.78 -0.19
N GLU A 82 18.90 12.41 0.94
CA GLU A 82 18.35 11.47 1.91
C GLU A 82 17.02 11.95 2.51
N GLN A 83 16.95 13.23 2.92
CA GLN A 83 15.72 13.82 3.49
C GLN A 83 14.56 13.86 2.50
N ILE A 84 14.86 14.08 1.22
CA ILE A 84 13.85 14.10 0.16
C ILE A 84 13.24 12.70 -0.02
N VAL A 85 14.10 11.67 -0.13
CA VAL A 85 13.64 10.28 -0.27
C VAL A 85 12.88 9.82 0.98
N LEU A 86 13.41 10.13 2.19
CA LEU A 86 12.78 9.74 3.44
C LEU A 86 11.37 10.37 3.61
N ALA A 87 11.22 11.66 3.29
CA ALA A 87 9.93 12.33 3.37
C ALA A 87 8.88 11.64 2.49
N ARG A 88 9.28 11.17 1.32
CA ARG A 88 8.43 10.46 0.37
C ARG A 88 7.95 9.10 0.91
N TYR A 89 8.88 8.32 1.49
CA TYR A 89 8.52 7.04 2.13
C TYR A 89 7.56 7.24 3.31
N ILE A 90 7.82 8.26 4.15
CA ILE A 90 6.92 8.58 5.27
C ILE A 90 5.52 8.93 4.76
N LEU A 91 5.41 9.74 3.70
CA LEU A 91 4.11 10.10 3.12
C LEU A 91 3.34 8.86 2.65
N VAL A 92 4.00 7.98 1.89
CA VAL A 92 3.39 6.77 1.34
C VAL A 92 2.93 5.84 2.48
N ILE A 93 3.79 5.56 3.46
CA ILE A 93 3.45 4.72 4.61
C ILE A 93 2.26 5.30 5.40
N LEU A 94 2.25 6.61 5.65
CA LEU A 94 1.13 7.26 6.34
C LEU A 94 -0.17 7.15 5.55
N ALA A 95 -0.13 7.35 4.22
CA ALA A 95 -1.30 7.23 3.36
C ALA A 95 -1.84 5.79 3.37
N THR A 96 -0.98 4.78 3.28
CA THR A 96 -1.36 3.36 3.33
C THR A 96 -2.02 3.00 4.66
N ILE A 97 -1.47 3.47 5.79
CA ILE A 97 -2.07 3.25 7.11
C ILE A 97 -3.44 3.92 7.22
N ILE A 98 -3.56 5.18 6.74
CA ILE A 98 -4.84 5.89 6.73
C ILE A 98 -5.86 5.14 5.87
N GLY A 99 -5.45 4.64 4.69
CA GLY A 99 -6.29 3.84 3.82
C GLY A 99 -6.81 2.56 4.49
N ALA A 100 -5.97 1.87 5.24
CA ALA A 100 -6.37 0.68 6.02
C ALA A 100 -7.38 1.02 7.11
N ILE A 101 -7.15 2.11 7.87
CA ILE A 101 -8.07 2.58 8.92
C ILE A 101 -9.42 2.95 8.30
N VAL A 102 -9.43 3.71 7.20
CA VAL A 102 -10.64 4.08 6.47
C VAL A 102 -11.36 2.83 5.98
N GLY A 103 -10.64 1.85 5.43
CA GLY A 103 -11.19 0.56 4.98
C GLY A 103 -11.89 -0.20 6.10
N VAL A 104 -11.28 -0.27 7.27
CA VAL A 104 -11.88 -0.91 8.47
C VAL A 104 -13.15 -0.16 8.91
N ILE A 105 -13.12 1.16 8.98
CA ILE A 105 -14.28 1.97 9.36
C ILE A 105 -15.46 1.74 8.42
N PHE A 106 -15.23 1.74 7.10
CA PHE A 106 -16.29 1.48 6.13
C PHE A 106 -16.77 0.03 6.15
N CYS A 107 -15.89 -0.94 6.39
CA CYS A 107 -16.27 -2.33 6.57
C CYS A 107 -17.24 -2.49 7.75
N ILE A 108 -16.95 -1.89 8.89
CA ILE A 108 -17.83 -1.88 10.05
C ILE A 108 -19.14 -1.16 9.73
N GLY A 109 -19.07 0.01 9.08
CA GLY A 109 -20.25 0.81 8.72
C GLY A 109 -21.23 0.06 7.82
N ILE A 110 -20.74 -0.65 6.80
CA ILE A 110 -21.58 -1.44 5.90
C ILE A 110 -22.24 -2.58 6.65
N ASN A 111 -21.51 -3.26 7.55
CA ASN A 111 -22.11 -4.33 8.36
C ASN A 111 -23.24 -3.85 9.24
N LEU A 112 -23.10 -2.69 9.86
CA LEU A 112 -24.15 -2.10 10.72
C LEU A 112 -25.40 -1.73 9.92
N VAL A 113 -25.24 -1.36 8.64
CA VAL A 113 -26.37 -0.99 7.77
C VAL A 113 -27.03 -2.23 7.12
N ALA A 114 -26.21 -3.20 6.69
CA ALA A 114 -26.69 -4.38 5.99
C ALA A 114 -27.37 -5.41 6.91
N ASN A 115 -26.83 -5.59 8.11
CA ASN A 115 -27.38 -6.51 9.08
C ASN A 115 -28.24 -5.72 10.08
N SER A 116 -29.56 -5.98 10.06
CA SER A 116 -30.51 -5.42 11.06
C SER A 116 -30.20 -5.83 12.50
N GLN A 117 -29.26 -6.72 12.73
CA GLN A 117 -28.70 -7.08 14.03
C GLN A 117 -27.32 -6.48 14.16
N LEU A 118 -27.01 -5.90 15.33
CA LEU A 118 -25.69 -5.35 15.70
C LEU A 118 -24.66 -6.48 15.87
N VAL A 119 -24.37 -7.18 14.77
CA VAL A 119 -23.28 -8.17 14.74
C VAL A 119 -22.02 -7.43 14.35
N PHE A 120 -21.19 -7.14 15.35
CA PHE A 120 -19.87 -6.59 15.09
C PHE A 120 -18.96 -7.70 14.54
N PRO A 121 -18.22 -7.45 13.43
CA PRO A 121 -17.22 -8.39 12.96
C PRO A 121 -16.17 -8.63 14.03
N ASP A 122 -15.56 -9.82 14.02
CA ASP A 122 -14.48 -10.11 14.96
C ASP A 122 -13.33 -9.11 14.77
N VAL A 123 -13.04 -8.35 15.83
CA VAL A 123 -11.99 -7.33 15.85
C VAL A 123 -10.64 -7.93 15.48
N THR A 124 -10.38 -9.16 15.90
CA THR A 124 -9.12 -9.87 15.61
C THR A 124 -8.98 -10.14 14.12
N GLU A 125 -10.04 -10.62 13.46
CA GLU A 125 -10.04 -10.87 12.03
C GLU A 125 -9.93 -9.55 11.22
N LEU A 126 -10.57 -8.47 11.67
CA LEU A 126 -10.43 -7.14 11.05
C LEU A 126 -8.99 -6.63 11.10
N VAL A 127 -8.34 -6.76 12.25
CA VAL A 127 -6.94 -6.35 12.43
C VAL A 127 -6.01 -7.18 11.54
N TYR A 128 -6.21 -8.49 11.46
CA TYR A 128 -5.41 -9.37 10.60
C TYR A 128 -5.60 -9.02 9.13
N THR A 129 -6.83 -8.74 8.71
CA THR A 129 -7.13 -8.31 7.35
C THR A 129 -6.47 -6.97 7.01
N ALA A 130 -6.51 -6.01 7.93
CA ALA A 130 -5.88 -4.71 7.75
C ALA A 130 -4.35 -4.83 7.64
N ILE A 131 -3.71 -5.62 8.51
CA ILE A 131 -2.26 -5.88 8.48
C ILE A 131 -1.88 -6.60 7.18
N GLY A 132 -2.63 -7.62 6.77
CA GLY A 132 -2.44 -8.32 5.50
C GLY A 132 -2.58 -7.39 4.29
N GLY A 133 -3.56 -6.48 4.33
CA GLY A 133 -3.76 -5.43 3.33
C GLY A 133 -2.57 -4.47 3.23
N ILE A 134 -2.11 -3.95 4.37
CA ILE A 134 -0.92 -3.08 4.44
C ILE A 134 0.31 -3.82 3.89
N PHE A 135 0.53 -5.08 4.28
CA PHE A 135 1.65 -5.88 3.78
C PHE A 135 1.58 -6.06 2.27
N GLY A 136 0.43 -6.47 1.72
CA GLY A 136 0.25 -6.67 0.28
C GLY A 136 0.49 -5.38 -0.53
N VAL A 137 -0.03 -4.24 -0.05
CA VAL A 137 0.18 -2.94 -0.69
C VAL A 137 1.63 -2.48 -0.58
N SER A 138 2.28 -2.71 0.57
CA SER A 138 3.67 -2.31 0.78
C SER A 138 4.66 -2.99 -0.18
N ILE A 139 4.39 -4.22 -0.62
CA ILE A 139 5.19 -4.90 -1.65
C ILE A 139 5.13 -4.12 -2.96
N VAL A 140 3.93 -3.72 -3.37
CA VAL A 140 3.72 -2.95 -4.60
C VAL A 140 4.42 -1.60 -4.54
N GLU A 141 4.24 -0.86 -3.44
CA GLU A 141 4.86 0.44 -3.23
C GLU A 141 6.38 0.37 -3.16
N ALA A 142 6.92 -0.64 -2.49
CA ALA A 142 8.36 -0.86 -2.38
C ALA A 142 9.05 -1.14 -3.73
N ILE A 143 8.34 -1.66 -4.71
CA ILE A 143 8.83 -1.83 -6.07
C ILE A 143 8.63 -0.53 -6.87
N GLN A 144 7.47 0.11 -6.69
CA GLN A 144 7.09 1.28 -7.48
C GLN A 144 7.95 2.51 -7.16
N ILE A 145 8.29 2.75 -5.89
CA ILE A 145 9.07 3.93 -5.49
C ILE A 145 10.46 3.95 -6.15
N PRO A 146 11.30 2.90 -6.07
CA PRO A 146 12.58 2.88 -6.77
C PRO A 146 12.44 3.00 -8.29
N CYS A 147 11.41 2.38 -8.87
CA CYS A 147 11.13 2.49 -10.30
C CYS A 147 10.79 3.94 -10.69
N ALA A 148 9.99 4.64 -9.87
CA ALA A 148 9.65 6.04 -10.10
C ALA A 148 10.89 6.95 -10.04
N TYR A 149 11.81 6.71 -9.11
CA TYR A 149 13.07 7.45 -9.05
C TYR A 149 13.98 7.18 -10.25
N LYS A 150 14.02 5.93 -10.75
CA LYS A 150 14.94 5.54 -11.83
C LYS A 150 14.43 5.94 -13.22
N TRP A 151 13.17 5.72 -13.50
CA TRP A 151 12.60 5.85 -14.85
C TRP A 151 11.52 6.93 -14.96
N GLY A 152 11.22 7.63 -13.87
CA GLY A 152 10.11 8.56 -13.77
C GLY A 152 8.80 7.87 -13.40
N ALA A 153 7.81 8.65 -13.00
CA ALA A 153 6.55 8.13 -12.47
C ALA A 153 5.71 7.40 -13.54
N GLU A 154 5.75 7.86 -14.78
CA GLU A 154 4.96 7.30 -15.88
C GLU A 154 5.52 5.96 -16.35
N LYS A 155 6.81 5.89 -16.66
CA LYS A 155 7.47 4.64 -17.05
C LYS A 155 7.57 3.66 -15.89
N GLY A 156 7.80 4.15 -14.66
CA GLY A 156 7.84 3.36 -13.44
C GLY A 156 6.56 2.55 -13.25
N ARG A 157 5.40 3.10 -13.61
CA ARG A 157 4.11 2.41 -13.58
C ARG A 157 4.05 1.21 -14.54
N ILE A 158 4.59 1.35 -15.75
CA ILE A 158 4.64 0.26 -16.74
C ILE A 158 5.50 -0.90 -16.21
N TYR A 159 6.67 -0.59 -15.66
CA TYR A 159 7.54 -1.61 -15.06
C TYR A 159 6.88 -2.30 -13.86
N LEU A 160 6.13 -1.57 -13.06
CA LEU A 160 5.35 -2.17 -11.96
C LEU A 160 4.36 -3.21 -12.49
N PHE A 161 3.60 -2.92 -13.55
CA PHE A 161 2.66 -3.88 -14.11
C PHE A 161 3.37 -5.13 -14.64
N ILE A 162 4.54 -4.99 -15.26
CA ILE A 162 5.33 -6.12 -15.74
C ILE A 162 5.80 -7.00 -14.57
N VAL A 163 6.33 -6.38 -13.51
CA VAL A 163 6.80 -7.09 -12.31
C VAL A 163 5.62 -7.74 -11.58
N ALA A 164 4.50 -7.03 -11.44
CA ALA A 164 3.29 -7.58 -10.81
C ALA A 164 2.76 -8.79 -11.60
N ALA A 165 2.70 -8.71 -12.92
CA ALA A 165 2.30 -9.85 -13.76
C ALA A 165 3.24 -11.04 -13.60
N ALA A 166 4.55 -10.81 -13.54
CA ALA A 166 5.54 -11.87 -13.31
C ALA A 166 5.36 -12.54 -11.93
N ILE A 167 5.11 -11.74 -10.88
CA ILE A 167 4.85 -12.28 -9.53
C ILE A 167 3.55 -13.09 -9.51
N ILE A 168 2.49 -12.61 -10.14
CA ILE A 168 1.19 -13.32 -10.21
C ILE A 168 1.38 -14.66 -10.93
N LEU A 169 2.07 -14.70 -12.06
CA LEU A 169 2.34 -15.94 -12.79
C LEU A 169 3.19 -16.92 -11.95
N MET A 170 4.18 -16.40 -11.22
CA MET A 170 4.99 -17.21 -10.30
C MET A 170 4.14 -17.81 -9.17
N VAL A 171 3.26 -17.01 -8.56
CA VAL A 171 2.36 -17.49 -7.48
C VAL A 171 1.38 -18.53 -8.00
N ILE A 172 0.76 -18.32 -9.17
CA ILE A 172 -0.12 -19.31 -9.80
C ILE A 172 0.64 -20.61 -10.07
N GLY A 173 1.87 -20.53 -10.60
CA GLY A 173 2.72 -21.69 -10.84
C GLY A 173 3.04 -22.46 -9.56
N LEU A 174 3.38 -21.76 -8.47
CA LEU A 174 3.65 -22.38 -7.17
C LEU A 174 2.39 -23.02 -6.57
N LEU A 175 1.23 -22.37 -6.68
CA LEU A 175 -0.04 -22.93 -6.18
C LEU A 175 -0.46 -24.18 -6.96
N THR A 176 -0.26 -24.23 -8.28
CA THR A 176 -0.56 -25.42 -9.07
C THR A 176 0.36 -26.60 -8.71
N ILE A 177 1.64 -26.34 -8.44
CA ILE A 177 2.58 -27.34 -7.97
C ILE A 177 2.20 -27.83 -6.55
N ALA A 178 1.83 -26.90 -5.66
CA ALA A 178 1.43 -27.22 -4.30
C ALA A 178 0.14 -28.06 -4.24
N GLN A 179 -0.83 -27.81 -5.11
CA GLN A 179 -2.05 -28.61 -5.20
C GLN A 179 -1.80 -30.06 -5.64
N ASN A 180 -0.77 -30.29 -6.46
CA ASN A 180 -0.40 -31.62 -6.94
C ASN A 180 0.53 -32.41 -5.98
N SER A 181 0.97 -31.78 -4.90
CA SER A 181 1.83 -32.38 -3.89
C SER A 181 1.12 -32.38 -2.52
N ASN A 182 1.48 -33.35 -1.63
CA ASN A 182 0.97 -33.40 -0.25
C ASN A 182 1.41 -32.21 0.62
N LEU A 183 1.84 -31.11 -0.01
CA LEU A 183 2.28 -29.88 0.65
C LEU A 183 1.14 -29.14 1.37
N ASN A 184 -0.12 -29.39 0.99
CA ASN A 184 -1.28 -28.75 1.65
C ASN A 184 -1.32 -29.05 3.15
N PHE A 185 -0.90 -30.26 3.57
CA PHE A 185 -0.82 -30.61 4.99
C PHE A 185 0.25 -29.79 5.71
N LEU A 186 1.44 -29.65 5.14
CA LEU A 186 2.52 -28.84 5.71
C LEU A 186 2.17 -27.37 5.77
N ILE A 187 1.51 -26.84 4.74
CA ILE A 187 1.07 -25.44 4.70
C ILE A 187 0.03 -25.16 5.79
N SER A 188 -0.93 -26.07 6.00
CA SER A 188 -1.96 -25.91 7.04
C SER A 188 -1.37 -25.99 8.45
N GLU A 189 -0.38 -26.88 8.67
CA GLU A 189 0.31 -26.99 9.96
C GLU A 189 1.16 -25.76 10.27
N ILE A 190 1.92 -25.27 9.29
CA ILE A 190 2.69 -24.02 9.43
C ILE A 190 1.76 -22.83 9.67
N ALA A 191 0.64 -22.72 8.95
CA ALA A 191 -0.35 -21.67 9.13
C ALA A 191 -0.99 -21.70 10.52
N TYR A 192 -1.24 -22.87 11.07
CA TYR A 192 -1.76 -23.04 12.43
C TYR A 192 -0.73 -22.65 13.50
N LEU A 193 0.53 -23.08 13.36
CA LEU A 193 1.63 -22.75 14.26
C LEU A 193 1.96 -21.25 14.22
N MET A 194 1.87 -20.62 13.05
CA MET A 194 2.15 -19.20 12.87
C MET A 194 0.95 -18.29 13.15
N GLY A 195 -0.26 -18.83 13.31
CA GLY A 195 -1.49 -18.06 13.35
C GLY A 195 -1.47 -16.88 14.34
N SER A 196 -0.95 -17.09 15.55
CA SER A 196 -0.85 -16.03 16.58
C SER A 196 0.31 -15.05 16.34
N PHE A 197 1.40 -15.49 15.70
CA PHE A 197 2.58 -14.66 15.43
C PHE A 197 2.57 -14.02 14.05
N LEU A 198 1.68 -14.45 13.16
CA LEU A 198 1.59 -14.00 11.78
C LEU A 198 1.53 -12.48 11.64
N PRO A 199 0.68 -11.73 12.38
CA PRO A 199 0.61 -10.27 12.23
C PRO A 199 1.92 -9.59 12.61
N ILE A 200 2.57 -10.02 13.69
CA ILE A 200 3.86 -9.46 14.12
C ILE A 200 4.93 -9.74 13.06
N PHE A 201 4.96 -10.95 12.52
CA PHE A 201 5.87 -11.33 11.45
C PHE A 201 5.66 -10.46 10.19
N LEU A 202 4.40 -10.24 9.78
CA LEU A 202 4.06 -9.39 8.64
C LEU A 202 4.49 -7.92 8.86
N ILE A 203 4.32 -7.39 10.07
CA ILE A 203 4.76 -6.01 10.39
C ILE A 203 6.27 -5.89 10.28
N ILE A 204 7.03 -6.86 10.82
CA ILE A 204 8.50 -6.85 10.73
C ILE A 204 8.93 -6.98 9.26
N LEU A 205 8.30 -7.86 8.50
CA LEU A 205 8.61 -8.06 7.10
C LEU A 205 8.29 -6.81 6.26
N THR A 206 7.18 -6.12 6.54
CA THR A 206 6.83 -4.83 5.94
C THR A 206 7.90 -3.78 6.19
N ALA A 207 8.36 -3.67 7.43
CA ALA A 207 9.42 -2.72 7.78
C ALA A 207 10.74 -3.02 7.05
N LEU A 208 11.11 -4.30 6.93
CA LEU A 208 12.30 -4.73 6.18
C LEU A 208 12.19 -4.43 4.69
N ILE A 209 11.02 -4.67 4.08
CA ILE A 209 10.75 -4.38 2.67
C ILE A 209 10.89 -2.87 2.41
N TYR A 210 10.27 -2.02 3.22
CA TYR A 210 10.41 -0.57 3.07
C TYR A 210 11.85 -0.09 3.31
N TYR A 211 12.56 -0.66 4.28
CA TYR A 211 13.96 -0.31 4.55
C TYR A 211 14.89 -0.66 3.38
N THR A 212 14.75 -1.85 2.81
CA THR A 212 15.54 -2.25 1.63
C THR A 212 15.20 -1.41 0.41
N SER A 213 13.93 -1.18 0.15
CA SER A 213 13.44 -0.30 -0.92
C SER A 213 13.96 1.14 -0.76
N TYR A 214 13.92 1.68 0.46
CA TYR A 214 14.46 3.00 0.78
C TYR A 214 15.94 3.12 0.43
N LYS A 215 16.78 2.16 0.86
CA LYS A 215 18.21 2.16 0.52
C LYS A 215 18.44 2.11 -0.99
N PHE A 216 17.64 1.32 -1.70
CA PHE A 216 17.71 1.24 -3.16
C PHE A 216 17.35 2.57 -3.82
N SER A 217 16.25 3.19 -3.40
CA SER A 217 15.78 4.49 -3.91
C SER A 217 16.78 5.60 -3.62
N TYR A 218 17.36 5.62 -2.42
CA TYR A 218 18.38 6.58 -2.05
C TYR A 218 19.61 6.47 -2.96
N LYS A 219 20.13 5.25 -3.17
CA LYS A 219 21.28 5.02 -4.06
C LYS A 219 21.01 5.44 -5.51
N ILE A 220 19.77 5.22 -6.00
CA ILE A 220 19.36 5.66 -7.34
C ILE A 220 19.33 7.18 -7.40
N TYR A 221 18.74 7.84 -6.39
CA TYR A 221 18.61 9.29 -6.36
C TYR A 221 19.94 10.01 -6.11
N GLU A 222 20.85 9.40 -5.36
CA GLU A 222 22.20 9.92 -5.13
C GLU A 222 23.01 10.01 -6.42
N ASN A 223 22.89 9.00 -7.30
CA ASN A 223 23.59 8.91 -8.59
C ASN A 223 22.87 9.67 -9.74
N LYS A 224 21.75 10.33 -9.44
CA LYS A 224 21.03 11.16 -10.42
C LYS A 224 21.71 12.55 -10.41
N GLU A 225 22.39 12.87 -11.51
CA GLU A 225 22.98 14.19 -11.80
C GLU A 225 21.92 15.21 -12.21
#